data_d6cd210c29d02f56081b394ab5cdffa2
#
_entry.id   d6cd210c29d02f56081b394ab5cdffa2
#
_cell.length_a   1.000
_cell.length_b   1.000
_cell.length_c   1.000
_cell.angle_alpha   90.00
_cell.angle_beta   90.00
_cell.angle_gamma   90.00
#
_symmetry.space_group_name_H-M   'P 1'
#
loop_
_entity.id
_entity.type
_entity.pdbx_description
1 polymer ?
#
loop_
_entity_poly.entity_id
_entity_poly.type
_entity_poly.pdbx_seq_one_letter_code
_entity_poly.pdbx_strand_id
1 'polypeptide(L)'
;MKRWIRFALPALALALSVTGTALAQNTEPLKTIRIGVATGGVGTNPIRHGGTTTAQAYTDGVLEEEFKKDGVRVEWIFFKGAGPAVNEALVNKQLDFAWQGDLPSIVHRANGVKTRIVLGSGVRTGLYLGVQPGSDIRRLEDLKGKKVALFKGTNLHLAAIRALKDKGIRERDVKIINLDLPGGRTALINKDVDAVFDYVGLFDLRDKGQAQVVWSAAQDSYKYTRQTVLLVSDDFARQQPAAVQRVVTALVKVAHKYSDEGKRAELFEKWGKTEYPDKVWREDFIGQPLRVRLSPLLDPFLVERYKDSARESLELKLTRSAPEVDSWFDRSFLNAALKELKLENYWPAYAADGKPLVR
;
A
#
# COMPACT_ATOMS: atom_id res chain seq x y z
N MET A 1 -47.85 -16.38 -83.16
CA MET A 1 -46.56 -15.69 -82.96
C MET A 1 -46.72 -14.70 -81.82
N LYS A 2 -46.30 -15.03 -80.58
CA LYS A 2 -46.40 -14.18 -79.39
C LYS A 2 -44.99 -13.82 -78.93
N ARG A 3 -44.62 -12.53 -79.03
CA ARG A 3 -43.36 -11.95 -78.56
C ARG A 3 -43.47 -11.71 -77.07
N TRP A 4 -42.54 -12.24 -76.28
CA TRP A 4 -42.37 -11.96 -74.85
C TRP A 4 -41.35 -10.84 -74.68
N ILE A 5 -41.79 -9.75 -74.06
CA ILE A 5 -40.96 -8.62 -73.68
C ILE A 5 -40.49 -8.89 -72.22
N ARG A 6 -39.19 -9.01 -72.01
CA ARG A 6 -38.59 -9.11 -70.68
C ARG A 6 -38.27 -7.70 -70.17
N PHE A 7 -38.94 -7.30 -69.08
CA PHE A 7 -38.56 -6.12 -68.33
C PHE A 7 -37.43 -6.49 -67.35
N ALA A 8 -36.29 -5.81 -67.48
CA ALA A 8 -35.20 -5.85 -66.47
C ALA A 8 -35.41 -4.72 -65.47
N LEU A 9 -35.58 -5.07 -64.19
CA LEU A 9 -35.55 -4.11 -63.09
C LEU A 9 -34.10 -3.89 -62.63
N PRO A 10 -33.64 -2.65 -62.42
CA PRO A 10 -32.35 -2.40 -61.81
C PRO A 10 -32.49 -2.53 -60.28
N ALA A 11 -31.70 -3.41 -59.67
CA ALA A 11 -31.54 -3.51 -58.23
C ALA A 11 -30.74 -2.31 -57.70
N LEU A 12 -31.41 -1.45 -56.96
CA LEU A 12 -30.77 -0.32 -56.23
C LEU A 12 -30.17 -0.85 -54.93
N ALA A 13 -28.84 -1.01 -54.91
CA ALA A 13 -28.11 -1.39 -53.68
C ALA A 13 -28.01 -0.16 -52.80
N LEU A 14 -28.77 -0.16 -51.68
CA LEU A 14 -28.70 0.84 -50.62
C LEU A 14 -27.48 0.49 -49.73
N ALA A 15 -26.39 1.17 -49.89
CA ALA A 15 -25.25 1.08 -48.98
C ALA A 15 -25.57 1.83 -47.65
N LEU A 16 -25.95 1.10 -46.62
CA LEU A 16 -26.01 1.66 -45.25
C LEU A 16 -24.61 1.87 -44.75
N SER A 17 -24.12 3.09 -44.81
CA SER A 17 -22.95 3.54 -44.07
C SER A 17 -23.29 3.67 -42.57
N VAL A 18 -22.96 2.66 -41.79
CA VAL A 18 -22.99 2.73 -40.33
C VAL A 18 -21.84 3.66 -39.90
N THR A 19 -22.13 4.94 -39.78
CA THR A 19 -21.24 5.88 -39.06
C THR A 19 -21.36 5.54 -37.58
N GLY A 20 -20.39 4.74 -37.08
CA GLY A 20 -20.21 4.54 -35.65
C GLY A 20 -19.88 5.88 -35.00
N THR A 21 -20.87 6.54 -34.44
CA THR A 21 -20.66 7.63 -33.50
C THR A 21 -19.94 7.04 -32.28
N ALA A 22 -18.64 7.16 -32.21
CA ALA A 22 -17.90 7.04 -30.97
C ALA A 22 -18.50 8.08 -30.03
N LEU A 23 -19.27 7.62 -29.04
CA LEU A 23 -19.68 8.45 -27.92
C LEU A 23 -18.42 8.93 -27.24
N ALA A 24 -17.94 10.11 -27.60
CA ALA A 24 -16.96 10.81 -26.82
C ALA A 24 -17.54 10.96 -25.43
N GLN A 25 -17.05 10.19 -24.47
CA GLN A 25 -17.35 10.40 -23.05
C GLN A 25 -16.94 11.84 -22.76
N ASN A 26 -17.94 12.68 -22.52
CA ASN A 26 -17.76 14.06 -22.12
C ASN A 26 -17.23 14.03 -20.67
N THR A 27 -15.95 13.71 -20.51
CA THR A 27 -15.27 13.76 -19.22
C THR A 27 -14.89 15.23 -18.98
N GLU A 28 -15.45 15.81 -17.92
CA GLU A 28 -14.99 17.13 -17.48
C GLU A 28 -13.46 17.14 -17.38
N PRO A 29 -12.81 18.24 -17.76
CA PRO A 29 -11.35 18.34 -17.68
C PRO A 29 -10.89 18.11 -16.24
N LEU A 30 -9.91 17.24 -16.08
CA LEU A 30 -9.32 16.92 -14.79
C LEU A 30 -8.69 18.18 -14.18
N LYS A 31 -9.13 18.59 -13.00
CA LYS A 31 -8.63 19.77 -12.28
C LYS A 31 -7.76 19.41 -11.09
N THR A 32 -8.05 18.29 -10.45
CA THR A 32 -7.38 17.88 -9.21
C THR A 32 -7.29 16.37 -9.12
N ILE A 33 -6.15 15.87 -8.64
CA ILE A 33 -5.93 14.48 -8.22
C ILE A 33 -5.77 14.47 -6.71
N ARG A 34 -6.62 13.74 -6.00
CA ARG A 34 -6.65 13.66 -4.54
C ARG A 34 -6.09 12.32 -4.07
N ILE A 35 -4.99 12.35 -3.31
CA ILE A 35 -4.27 11.17 -2.86
C ILE A 35 -4.32 11.10 -1.34
N GLY A 36 -5.07 10.12 -0.81
CA GLY A 36 -5.12 9.84 0.63
C GLY A 36 -3.93 9.00 1.07
N VAL A 37 -3.30 9.38 2.16
CA VAL A 37 -2.16 8.67 2.75
C VAL A 37 -2.51 8.22 4.15
N ALA A 38 -2.57 6.88 4.36
CA ALA A 38 -2.74 6.30 5.68
C ALA A 38 -1.42 6.38 6.44
N THR A 39 -1.32 7.28 7.41
CA THR A 39 -0.14 7.41 8.25
C THR A 39 -0.49 7.37 9.73
N GLY A 40 0.28 6.62 10.50
CA GLY A 40 0.12 6.54 11.95
C GLY A 40 0.79 7.67 12.72
N GLY A 41 1.58 8.49 12.04
CA GLY A 41 2.31 9.61 12.62
C GLY A 41 2.26 10.84 11.73
N VAL A 42 1.48 11.83 12.11
CA VAL A 42 1.45 13.15 11.49
C VAL A 42 1.97 14.12 12.55
N GLY A 43 3.15 14.65 12.38
CA GLY A 43 3.74 15.47 13.43
C GLY A 43 4.50 16.69 12.94
N THR A 44 4.75 16.82 11.64
CA THR A 44 5.53 17.91 11.08
C THR A 44 4.76 18.67 10.00
N ASN A 45 5.00 19.97 9.91
CA ASN A 45 4.52 20.78 8.80
C ASN A 45 5.73 21.44 8.12
N PRO A 46 6.09 21.11 6.86
CA PRO A 46 5.44 20.09 6.01
C PRO A 46 5.64 18.66 6.55
N ILE A 47 4.70 17.78 6.19
CA ILE A 47 4.77 16.36 6.57
C ILE A 47 5.96 15.73 5.85
N ARG A 48 6.78 14.99 6.61
CA ARG A 48 7.99 14.34 6.10
C ARG A 48 7.92 12.85 6.37
N HIS A 49 8.04 12.07 5.30
CA HIS A 49 8.01 10.61 5.35
C HIS A 49 9.21 10.00 4.66
N GLY A 50 9.63 8.82 5.12
CA GLY A 50 10.64 7.97 4.51
C GLY A 50 10.13 6.54 4.25
N GLY A 51 11.02 5.68 3.79
CA GLY A 51 10.84 4.23 3.77
C GLY A 51 9.99 3.64 2.64
N THR A 52 9.33 4.44 1.80
CA THR A 52 8.48 3.93 0.73
C THR A 52 8.57 4.76 -0.56
N THR A 53 8.18 4.15 -1.67
CA THR A 53 8.13 4.83 -2.99
C THR A 53 7.15 6.00 -2.99
N THR A 54 5.96 5.85 -2.39
CA THR A 54 4.96 6.91 -2.35
C THR A 54 5.40 8.09 -1.48
N ALA A 55 6.03 7.81 -0.33
CA ALA A 55 6.62 8.85 0.50
C ALA A 55 7.69 9.65 -0.25
N GLN A 56 8.50 8.96 -1.06
CA GLN A 56 9.53 9.58 -1.86
C GLN A 56 8.96 10.40 -3.01
N ALA A 57 7.88 9.93 -3.66
CA ALA A 57 7.19 10.69 -4.71
C ALA A 57 6.62 12.01 -4.17
N TYR A 58 6.04 11.99 -2.97
CA TYR A 58 5.57 13.18 -2.27
C TYR A 58 6.72 14.15 -1.96
N THR A 59 7.80 13.64 -1.35
CA THR A 59 8.93 14.48 -0.93
C THR A 59 9.63 15.15 -2.11
N ASP A 60 9.67 14.48 -3.27
CA ASP A 60 10.30 14.98 -4.49
C ASP A 60 9.36 15.83 -5.37
N GLY A 61 8.07 15.94 -5.03
CA GLY A 61 7.08 16.67 -5.83
C GLY A 61 6.87 16.07 -7.23
N VAL A 62 7.03 14.74 -7.35
CA VAL A 62 7.08 14.08 -8.68
C VAL A 62 5.74 14.14 -9.40
N LEU A 63 4.64 13.98 -8.69
CA LEU A 63 3.31 14.03 -9.30
C LEU A 63 2.89 15.46 -9.58
N GLU A 64 3.25 16.42 -8.75
CA GLU A 64 3.03 17.84 -8.98
C GLU A 64 3.72 18.29 -10.27
N GLU A 65 4.98 17.90 -10.48
CA GLU A 65 5.72 18.24 -11.70
C GLU A 65 5.16 17.52 -12.93
N GLU A 66 4.75 16.24 -12.78
CA GLU A 66 4.14 15.45 -13.86
C GLU A 66 2.87 16.11 -14.43
N PHE A 67 2.04 16.68 -13.56
CA PHE A 67 0.75 17.26 -13.94
C PHE A 67 0.74 18.78 -14.12
N LYS A 68 1.83 19.45 -13.84
CA LYS A 68 1.98 20.90 -13.88
C LYS A 68 1.60 21.55 -15.20
N LYS A 69 2.05 20.95 -16.31
CA LYS A 69 1.80 21.48 -17.68
C LYS A 69 0.33 21.47 -18.06
N ASP A 70 -0.45 20.56 -17.46
CA ASP A 70 -1.88 20.43 -17.73
C ASP A 70 -2.73 21.29 -16.77
N GLY A 71 -2.09 22.00 -15.83
CA GLY A 71 -2.78 22.78 -14.81
C GLY A 71 -3.54 21.93 -13.80
N VAL A 72 -3.25 20.63 -13.71
CA VAL A 72 -3.89 19.71 -12.76
C VAL A 72 -3.17 19.79 -11.43
N ARG A 73 -3.92 20.07 -10.37
CA ARG A 73 -3.42 20.14 -9.00
C ARG A 73 -3.35 18.73 -8.39
N VAL A 74 -2.25 18.40 -7.73
CA VAL A 74 -2.11 17.17 -6.91
C VAL A 74 -2.27 17.54 -5.45
N GLU A 75 -3.22 16.91 -4.77
CA GLU A 75 -3.50 17.10 -3.34
C GLU A 75 -3.17 15.82 -2.57
N TRP A 76 -2.19 15.92 -1.66
CA TRP A 76 -1.89 14.86 -0.71
C TRP A 76 -2.61 15.13 0.61
N ILE A 77 -3.42 14.16 1.04
CA ILE A 77 -4.23 14.25 2.25
C ILE A 77 -3.76 13.18 3.23
N PHE A 78 -3.17 13.61 4.33
CA PHE A 78 -2.58 12.72 5.33
C PHE A 78 -3.55 12.50 6.49
N PHE A 79 -3.85 11.23 6.75
CA PHE A 79 -4.84 10.82 7.74
C PHE A 79 -4.16 10.28 9.01
N LYS A 80 -4.19 11.04 10.11
CA LYS A 80 -3.68 10.63 11.42
C LYS A 80 -4.35 9.34 11.93
N GLY A 81 -5.64 9.16 11.62
CA GLY A 81 -6.40 7.93 11.90
C GLY A 81 -6.03 6.75 11.03
N ALA A 82 -4.96 6.87 10.21
CA ALA A 82 -4.44 5.86 9.31
C ALA A 82 -5.51 5.29 8.36
N GLY A 83 -5.48 3.98 8.08
CA GLY A 83 -6.38 3.34 7.12
C GLY A 83 -7.87 3.49 7.39
N PRO A 84 -8.36 3.38 8.63
CA PRO A 84 -9.78 3.63 8.94
C PRO A 84 -10.27 5.01 8.46
N ALA A 85 -9.51 6.08 8.70
CA ALA A 85 -9.88 7.43 8.26
C ALA A 85 -9.78 7.59 6.73
N VAL A 86 -8.82 6.94 6.07
CA VAL A 86 -8.75 6.88 4.59
C VAL A 86 -10.00 6.18 4.01
N ASN A 87 -10.47 5.11 4.66
CA ASN A 87 -11.67 4.40 4.23
C ASN A 87 -12.93 5.28 4.28
N GLU A 88 -13.09 6.09 5.32
CA GLU A 88 -14.19 7.07 5.40
C GLU A 88 -14.13 8.07 4.26
N ALA A 89 -12.96 8.60 3.95
CA ALA A 89 -12.76 9.54 2.84
C ALA A 89 -13.03 8.89 1.46
N LEU A 90 -12.67 7.60 1.27
CA LEU A 90 -12.99 6.85 0.05
C LEU A 90 -14.50 6.62 -0.11
N VAL A 91 -15.21 6.24 0.97
CA VAL A 91 -16.67 6.09 0.98
C VAL A 91 -17.35 7.40 0.58
N ASN A 92 -16.85 8.53 1.08
CA ASN A 92 -17.36 9.87 0.81
C ASN A 92 -16.87 10.45 -0.54
N LYS A 93 -16.19 9.65 -1.39
CA LYS A 93 -15.66 10.06 -2.70
C LYS A 93 -14.74 11.28 -2.64
N GLN A 94 -14.05 11.45 -1.53
CA GLN A 94 -13.10 12.56 -1.31
C GLN A 94 -11.70 12.26 -1.85
N LEU A 95 -11.45 11.03 -2.28
CA LEU A 95 -10.15 10.55 -2.77
C LEU A 95 -10.29 9.89 -4.15
N ASP A 96 -9.29 10.12 -4.99
CA ASP A 96 -9.11 9.43 -6.26
C ASP A 96 -8.15 8.26 -6.10
N PHE A 97 -7.09 8.45 -5.32
CA PHE A 97 -6.13 7.42 -4.93
C PHE A 97 -6.04 7.30 -3.41
N ALA A 98 -5.64 6.12 -2.95
CA ALA A 98 -5.32 5.88 -1.55
C ALA A 98 -4.07 5.02 -1.41
N TRP A 99 -3.12 5.47 -0.59
CA TRP A 99 -1.98 4.69 -0.17
C TRP A 99 -2.21 4.17 1.23
N GLN A 100 -2.40 2.86 1.37
CA GLN A 100 -2.72 2.25 2.66
C GLN A 100 -2.33 0.77 2.72
N GLY A 101 -2.36 0.23 3.94
CA GLY A 101 -2.03 -1.16 4.22
C GLY A 101 -3.13 -2.16 3.85
N ASP A 102 -2.81 -3.45 3.96
CA ASP A 102 -3.68 -4.57 3.60
C ASP A 102 -5.00 -4.60 4.39
N LEU A 103 -4.96 -4.63 5.74
CA LEU A 103 -6.19 -4.74 6.53
C LEU A 103 -7.22 -3.64 6.22
N PRO A 104 -6.90 -2.34 6.27
CA PRO A 104 -7.89 -1.33 5.93
C PRO A 104 -8.37 -1.43 4.47
N SER A 105 -7.50 -1.82 3.55
CA SER A 105 -7.89 -2.06 2.15
C SER A 105 -8.90 -3.21 2.03
N ILE A 106 -8.72 -4.29 2.77
CA ILE A 106 -9.63 -5.43 2.82
C ILE A 106 -10.96 -5.03 3.45
N VAL A 107 -10.93 -4.29 4.55
CA VAL A 107 -12.14 -3.83 5.25
C VAL A 107 -13.01 -2.97 4.33
N HIS A 108 -12.44 -1.99 3.61
CA HIS A 108 -13.23 -1.18 2.71
C HIS A 108 -13.78 -1.97 1.52
N ARG A 109 -12.98 -2.90 0.96
CA ARG A 109 -13.41 -3.76 -0.14
C ARG A 109 -14.55 -4.69 0.29
N ALA A 110 -14.46 -5.29 1.48
CA ALA A 110 -15.50 -6.13 2.07
C ALA A 110 -16.81 -5.35 2.32
N ASN A 111 -16.72 -4.04 2.56
CA ASN A 111 -17.85 -3.14 2.70
C ASN A 111 -18.38 -2.59 1.36
N GLY A 112 -17.93 -3.14 0.21
CA GLY A 112 -18.45 -2.82 -1.11
C GLY A 112 -17.84 -1.59 -1.78
N VAL A 113 -16.83 -0.95 -1.19
CA VAL A 113 -16.13 0.19 -1.83
C VAL A 113 -15.33 -0.32 -3.02
N LYS A 114 -15.62 0.22 -4.20
CA LYS A 114 -15.01 -0.22 -5.46
C LYS A 114 -13.71 0.53 -5.71
N THR A 115 -12.61 -0.21 -5.63
CA THR A 115 -11.25 0.28 -5.91
C THR A 115 -10.47 -0.78 -6.69
N ARG A 116 -9.33 -0.39 -7.28
CA ARG A 116 -8.35 -1.30 -7.90
C ARG A 116 -6.99 -1.10 -7.24
N ILE A 117 -6.27 -2.20 -7.00
CA ILE A 117 -4.87 -2.16 -6.58
C ILE A 117 -4.03 -2.04 -7.85
N VAL A 118 -3.28 -0.95 -7.98
CA VAL A 118 -2.54 -0.63 -9.22
C VAL A 118 -1.02 -0.66 -9.05
N LEU A 119 -0.52 -0.64 -7.79
CA LEU A 119 0.93 -0.60 -7.52
C LEU A 119 1.23 -1.11 -6.11
N GLY A 120 2.30 -1.90 -5.96
CA GLY A 120 2.94 -2.14 -4.66
C GLY A 120 3.73 -0.91 -4.22
N SER A 121 3.61 -0.50 -2.97
CA SER A 121 4.37 0.65 -2.45
C SER A 121 4.59 0.54 -0.95
N GLY A 122 5.74 0.00 -0.55
CA GLY A 122 6.05 -0.35 0.83
C GLY A 122 5.67 -1.81 1.13
N VAL A 123 6.24 -2.72 0.34
CA VAL A 123 6.07 -4.17 0.53
C VAL A 123 7.11 -4.71 1.51
N ARG A 124 6.78 -5.79 2.21
CA ARG A 124 7.66 -6.47 3.17
C ARG A 124 8.22 -5.55 4.25
N THR A 125 7.44 -4.55 4.68
CA THR A 125 7.88 -3.59 5.69
C THR A 125 7.90 -4.22 7.09
N GLY A 126 8.86 -3.76 7.93
CA GLY A 126 9.06 -4.29 9.27
C GLY A 126 7.86 -4.10 10.21
N LEU A 127 7.73 -5.01 11.16
CA LEU A 127 6.93 -4.91 12.37
C LEU A 127 7.81 -5.36 13.52
N TYR A 128 7.81 -4.62 14.61
CA TYR A 128 8.69 -4.85 15.75
C TYR A 128 7.89 -4.89 17.04
N LEU A 129 8.39 -5.67 18.02
CA LEU A 129 7.89 -5.66 19.41
C LEU A 129 8.89 -4.92 20.29
N GLY A 130 8.43 -3.82 20.88
CA GLY A 130 9.20 -3.03 21.84
C GLY A 130 8.67 -3.29 23.26
N VAL A 131 9.60 -3.35 24.20
CA VAL A 131 9.36 -3.50 25.62
C VAL A 131 10.16 -2.48 26.42
N GLN A 132 9.87 -2.30 27.70
CA GLN A 132 10.66 -1.44 28.56
C GLN A 132 12.08 -2.00 28.79
N PRO A 133 13.08 -1.15 29.01
CA PRO A 133 14.38 -1.59 29.49
C PRO A 133 14.24 -2.43 30.78
N GLY A 134 14.90 -3.60 30.79
CA GLY A 134 14.84 -4.51 31.93
C GLY A 134 13.57 -5.39 32.03
N SER A 135 12.64 -5.30 31.06
CA SER A 135 11.48 -6.19 31.00
C SER A 135 11.87 -7.67 30.98
N ASP A 136 11.03 -8.53 31.52
CA ASP A 136 11.11 -10.00 31.46
C ASP A 136 10.65 -10.58 30.10
N ILE A 137 9.96 -9.79 29.29
CA ILE A 137 9.48 -10.19 27.96
C ILE A 137 10.66 -10.27 26.98
N ARG A 138 10.88 -11.46 26.38
CA ARG A 138 11.95 -11.72 25.42
C ARG A 138 11.45 -12.18 24.05
N ARG A 139 10.21 -12.67 23.97
CA ARG A 139 9.59 -13.26 22.78
C ARG A 139 8.08 -13.07 22.80
N LEU A 140 7.40 -13.40 21.70
CA LEU A 140 5.95 -13.22 21.58
C LEU A 140 5.16 -14.03 22.61
N GLU A 141 5.65 -15.21 22.96
CA GLU A 141 4.99 -16.13 23.89
C GLU A 141 4.87 -15.54 25.31
N ASP A 142 5.75 -14.62 25.68
CA ASP A 142 5.76 -13.95 27.00
C ASP A 142 4.66 -12.87 27.12
N LEU A 143 3.94 -12.58 26.02
CA LEU A 143 2.87 -11.58 26.00
C LEU A 143 1.55 -12.04 26.64
N LYS A 144 1.40 -13.34 26.96
CA LYS A 144 0.17 -13.82 27.60
C LYS A 144 -0.12 -13.09 28.92
N GLY A 145 -1.31 -12.50 29.01
CA GLY A 145 -1.76 -11.70 30.17
C GLY A 145 -1.20 -10.29 30.26
N LYS A 146 -0.23 -9.93 29.41
CA LYS A 146 0.41 -8.61 29.39
C LYS A 146 -0.46 -7.55 28.69
N LYS A 147 -0.27 -6.28 29.05
CA LYS A 147 -0.86 -5.12 28.37
C LYS A 147 0.00 -4.75 27.16
N VAL A 148 -0.57 -4.81 25.96
CA VAL A 148 0.16 -4.55 24.72
C VAL A 148 -0.53 -3.44 23.93
N ALA A 149 0.18 -2.36 23.66
CA ALA A 149 -0.31 -1.32 22.76
C ALA A 149 -0.23 -1.81 21.31
N LEU A 150 -1.33 -1.61 20.57
CA LEU A 150 -1.45 -2.00 19.17
C LEU A 150 -2.43 -1.06 18.46
N PHE A 151 -2.05 -0.51 17.32
CA PHE A 151 -2.94 0.36 16.56
C PHE A 151 -3.93 -0.49 15.74
N LYS A 152 -5.12 -0.69 16.30
CA LYS A 152 -6.16 -1.55 15.72
C LYS A 152 -6.70 -1.00 14.40
N GLY A 153 -7.12 -1.89 13.51
CA GLY A 153 -7.66 -1.53 12.19
C GLY A 153 -6.60 -1.18 11.14
N THR A 154 -5.32 -1.23 11.49
CA THR A 154 -4.20 -0.98 10.56
C THR A 154 -3.52 -2.27 10.12
N ASN A 155 -2.58 -2.20 9.18
CA ASN A 155 -1.76 -3.34 8.78
C ASN A 155 -0.84 -3.87 9.90
N LEU A 156 -0.53 -3.05 10.92
CA LEU A 156 0.17 -3.52 12.11
C LEU A 156 -0.70 -4.50 12.91
N HIS A 157 -1.99 -4.20 13.03
CA HIS A 157 -2.93 -5.04 13.79
C HIS A 157 -2.94 -6.48 13.25
N LEU A 158 -3.22 -6.64 11.95
CA LEU A 158 -3.33 -7.97 11.36
C LEU A 158 -2.01 -8.73 11.40
N ALA A 159 -0.89 -8.06 11.08
CA ALA A 159 0.44 -8.66 11.14
C ALA A 159 0.82 -9.13 12.55
N ALA A 160 0.53 -8.33 13.57
CA ALA A 160 0.76 -8.70 14.98
C ALA A 160 -0.10 -9.90 15.41
N ILE A 161 -1.41 -9.89 15.11
CA ILE A 161 -2.30 -11.00 15.48
C ILE A 161 -1.92 -12.29 14.74
N ARG A 162 -1.51 -12.22 13.47
CA ARG A 162 -0.98 -13.35 12.71
C ARG A 162 0.24 -13.96 13.40
N ALA A 163 1.21 -13.12 13.79
CA ALA A 163 2.42 -13.58 14.48
C ALA A 163 2.09 -14.21 15.84
N LEU A 164 1.19 -13.63 16.61
CA LEU A 164 0.72 -14.20 17.88
C LEU A 164 0.02 -15.55 17.68
N LYS A 165 -0.90 -15.62 16.69
CA LYS A 165 -1.66 -16.85 16.37
C LYS A 165 -0.74 -18.02 16.03
N ASP A 166 0.29 -17.78 15.22
CA ASP A 166 1.27 -18.81 14.80
C ASP A 166 2.14 -19.28 15.98
N LYS A 167 2.28 -18.47 17.06
CA LYS A 167 2.92 -18.86 18.33
C LYS A 167 1.91 -19.42 19.36
N GLY A 168 0.68 -19.75 18.94
CA GLY A 168 -0.35 -20.31 19.81
C GLY A 168 -0.96 -19.32 20.81
N ILE A 169 -0.91 -18.02 20.50
CA ILE A 169 -1.46 -16.95 21.34
C ILE A 169 -2.67 -16.34 20.61
N ARG A 170 -3.82 -16.39 21.23
CA ARG A 170 -5.03 -15.74 20.69
C ARG A 170 -5.08 -14.28 21.14
N GLU A 171 -5.74 -13.41 20.38
CA GLU A 171 -5.89 -12.00 20.74
C GLU A 171 -6.44 -11.83 22.17
N ARG A 172 -7.37 -12.67 22.59
CA ARG A 172 -7.96 -12.64 23.96
C ARG A 172 -6.99 -13.06 25.07
N ASP A 173 -5.90 -13.70 24.75
CA ASP A 173 -4.88 -14.12 25.72
C ASP A 173 -3.92 -12.95 26.06
N VAL A 174 -4.05 -11.80 25.36
CA VAL A 174 -3.28 -10.57 25.50
C VAL A 174 -4.23 -9.40 25.79
N LYS A 175 -3.87 -8.51 26.71
CA LYS A 175 -4.66 -7.29 27.00
C LYS A 175 -4.30 -6.19 25.99
N ILE A 176 -4.93 -6.21 24.82
CA ILE A 176 -4.63 -5.23 23.77
C ILE A 176 -5.26 -3.88 24.10
N ILE A 177 -4.42 -2.84 24.15
CA ILE A 177 -4.79 -1.45 24.31
C ILE A 177 -4.68 -0.78 22.94
N ASN A 178 -5.80 -0.26 22.41
CA ASN A 178 -5.83 0.41 21.12
C ASN A 178 -5.28 1.83 21.26
N LEU A 179 -4.07 2.04 20.78
CA LEU A 179 -3.38 3.34 20.76
C LEU A 179 -2.77 3.56 19.39
N ASP A 180 -2.74 4.82 18.92
CA ASP A 180 -1.94 5.19 17.76
C ASP A 180 -0.44 5.05 18.08
N LEU A 181 0.42 5.14 17.07
CA LEU A 181 1.85 4.88 17.24
C LEU A 181 2.52 5.82 18.25
N PRO A 182 2.31 7.15 18.22
CA PRO A 182 2.85 8.04 19.26
C PRO A 182 2.31 7.72 20.64
N GLY A 183 0.99 7.47 20.74
CA GLY A 183 0.34 7.11 22.01
C GLY A 183 0.87 5.80 22.60
N GLY A 184 1.07 4.78 21.75
CA GLY A 184 1.64 3.49 22.16
C GLY A 184 3.07 3.63 22.69
N ARG A 185 3.92 4.45 22.04
CA ARG A 185 5.27 4.74 22.52
C ARG A 185 5.27 5.48 23.86
N THR A 186 4.42 6.48 23.98
CA THR A 186 4.25 7.22 25.25
C THR A 186 3.81 6.31 26.36
N ALA A 187 2.80 5.45 26.12
CA ALA A 187 2.31 4.49 27.09
C ALA A 187 3.39 3.47 27.51
N LEU A 188 4.28 3.06 26.57
CA LEU A 188 5.42 2.21 26.91
C LEU A 188 6.39 2.94 27.84
N ILE A 189 6.80 4.17 27.52
CA ILE A 189 7.72 4.98 28.33
C ILE A 189 7.15 5.21 29.73
N ASN A 190 5.86 5.52 29.84
CA ASN A 190 5.16 5.77 31.11
C ASN A 190 4.86 4.51 31.91
N LYS A 191 5.11 3.31 31.36
CA LYS A 191 4.80 2.02 31.98
C LYS A 191 3.29 1.72 32.10
N ASP A 192 2.47 2.34 31.25
CA ASP A 192 1.03 2.07 31.16
C ASP A 192 0.74 0.75 30.42
N VAL A 193 1.69 0.34 29.55
CA VAL A 193 1.69 -0.94 28.83
C VAL A 193 3.03 -1.65 29.01
N ASP A 194 3.00 -3.00 28.92
CA ASP A 194 4.18 -3.85 29.06
C ASP A 194 4.99 -3.93 27.76
N ALA A 195 4.29 -3.82 26.62
CA ALA A 195 4.88 -3.91 25.28
C ALA A 195 4.10 -3.10 24.26
N VAL A 196 4.71 -2.82 23.11
CA VAL A 196 4.08 -2.15 21.97
C VAL A 196 4.49 -2.80 20.66
N PHE A 197 3.54 -3.06 19.77
CA PHE A 197 3.82 -3.33 18.37
C PHE A 197 3.90 -2.03 17.60
N ASP A 198 5.03 -1.80 16.95
CA ASP A 198 5.29 -0.56 16.20
C ASP A 198 6.21 -0.85 15.00
N TYR A 199 6.59 0.18 14.28
CA TYR A 199 7.56 0.12 13.19
C TYR A 199 8.89 0.80 13.60
N VAL A 200 9.59 1.41 12.68
CA VAL A 200 10.94 1.95 12.89
C VAL A 200 11.10 2.92 14.08
N GLY A 201 10.03 3.54 14.55
CA GLY A 201 10.07 4.43 15.71
C GLY A 201 10.57 3.77 17.00
N LEU A 202 10.49 2.44 17.11
CA LEU A 202 11.07 1.70 18.24
C LEU A 202 12.59 1.75 18.27
N PHE A 203 13.25 1.82 17.11
CA PHE A 203 14.72 1.95 17.07
C PHE A 203 15.16 3.30 17.62
N ASP A 204 14.42 4.38 17.35
CA ASP A 204 14.69 5.69 17.94
C ASP A 204 14.51 5.69 19.47
N LEU A 205 13.44 5.03 19.98
CA LEU A 205 13.25 4.87 21.43
C LEU A 205 14.36 4.02 22.08
N ARG A 206 14.73 2.91 21.44
CA ARG A 206 15.83 2.06 21.90
C ARG A 206 17.15 2.84 22.00
N ASP A 207 17.46 3.61 20.98
CA ASP A 207 18.71 4.40 20.91
C ASP A 207 18.76 5.52 21.96
N LYS A 208 17.59 5.95 22.45
CA LYS A 208 17.43 6.86 23.60
C LYS A 208 17.40 6.12 24.95
N GLY A 209 17.57 4.79 24.96
CA GLY A 209 17.50 3.99 26.19
C GLY A 209 16.09 3.84 26.78
N GLN A 210 15.05 4.15 26.02
CA GLN A 210 13.63 4.18 26.47
C GLN A 210 12.86 2.90 26.11
N ALA A 211 13.43 2.03 25.27
CA ALA A 211 12.85 0.74 24.89
C ALA A 211 13.94 -0.29 24.60
N GLN A 212 13.53 -1.57 24.55
CA GLN A 212 14.27 -2.67 23.95
C GLN A 212 13.41 -3.26 22.82
N VAL A 213 14.01 -3.60 21.67
CA VAL A 213 13.35 -4.32 20.59
C VAL A 213 13.66 -5.81 20.75
N VAL A 214 12.66 -6.61 21.05
CA VAL A 214 12.83 -8.03 21.42
C VAL A 214 12.36 -9.00 20.32
N TRP A 215 11.67 -8.49 19.30
CA TRP A 215 11.20 -9.29 18.17
C TRP A 215 11.06 -8.45 16.91
N SER A 216 11.30 -9.07 15.75
CA SER A 216 11.17 -8.49 14.42
C SER A 216 10.50 -9.45 13.46
N ALA A 217 9.48 -8.98 12.74
CA ALA A 217 8.79 -9.74 11.71
C ALA A 217 9.71 -10.23 10.60
N ALA A 218 10.63 -9.38 10.15
CA ALA A 218 11.55 -9.74 9.06
C ALA A 218 12.55 -10.84 9.43
N GLN A 219 12.89 -10.95 10.72
CA GLN A 219 13.82 -11.99 11.23
C GLN A 219 13.08 -13.30 11.55
N ASP A 220 11.81 -13.25 11.91
CA ASP A 220 11.01 -14.46 12.24
C ASP A 220 10.42 -15.07 10.97
N SER A 221 9.55 -14.34 10.25
CA SER A 221 8.95 -14.82 9.01
C SER A 221 8.45 -13.68 8.14
N TYR A 222 8.71 -13.77 6.83
CA TYR A 222 8.16 -12.84 5.83
C TYR A 222 6.62 -12.72 5.88
N LYS A 223 5.92 -13.75 6.42
CA LYS A 223 4.46 -13.74 6.60
C LYS A 223 3.98 -12.64 7.54
N TYR A 224 4.82 -12.21 8.47
CA TYR A 224 4.49 -11.19 9.47
C TYR A 224 4.88 -9.78 9.04
N THR A 225 5.50 -9.63 7.85
CA THR A 225 5.79 -8.32 7.29
C THR A 225 4.49 -7.65 6.81
N ARG A 226 4.49 -6.32 6.88
CA ARG A 226 3.34 -5.52 6.47
C ARG A 226 3.39 -5.21 4.98
N GLN A 227 2.23 -5.11 4.35
CA GLN A 227 2.10 -4.77 2.94
C GLN A 227 1.34 -3.46 2.79
N THR A 228 1.77 -2.63 1.87
CA THR A 228 1.13 -1.37 1.51
C THR A 228 1.05 -1.25 -0.01
N VAL A 229 -0.07 -0.76 -0.50
CA VAL A 229 -0.35 -0.61 -1.93
C VAL A 229 -0.89 0.76 -2.24
N LEU A 230 -0.85 1.13 -3.51
CA LEU A 230 -1.62 2.22 -4.06
C LEU A 230 -2.92 1.67 -4.65
N LEU A 231 -4.02 2.22 -4.19
CA LEU A 231 -5.37 1.98 -4.69
C LEU A 231 -5.80 3.18 -5.53
N VAL A 232 -6.62 2.91 -6.55
CA VAL A 232 -7.37 3.94 -7.27
C VAL A 232 -8.86 3.65 -7.15
N SER A 233 -9.71 4.68 -6.98
CA SER A 233 -11.15 4.49 -7.05
C SER A 233 -11.57 3.99 -8.43
N ASP A 234 -12.51 3.06 -8.49
CA ASP A 234 -12.96 2.48 -9.76
C ASP A 234 -13.60 3.54 -10.67
N ASP A 235 -14.30 4.51 -10.08
CA ASP A 235 -14.87 5.65 -10.80
C ASP A 235 -13.77 6.49 -11.47
N PHE A 236 -12.73 6.86 -10.74
CA PHE A 236 -11.62 7.64 -11.31
C PHE A 236 -10.85 6.84 -12.37
N ALA A 237 -10.61 5.55 -12.14
CA ALA A 237 -9.92 4.70 -13.10
C ALA A 237 -10.68 4.56 -14.44
N ARG A 238 -12.03 4.57 -14.41
CA ARG A 238 -12.85 4.55 -15.62
C ARG A 238 -12.93 5.91 -16.31
N GLN A 239 -13.04 6.99 -15.54
CA GLN A 239 -13.22 8.34 -16.08
C GLN A 239 -11.92 8.95 -16.58
N GLN A 240 -10.79 8.65 -15.91
CA GLN A 240 -9.49 9.28 -16.13
C GLN A 240 -8.35 8.24 -16.29
N PRO A 241 -8.50 7.21 -17.17
CA PRO A 241 -7.50 6.13 -17.28
C PRO A 241 -6.11 6.65 -17.69
N ALA A 242 -6.03 7.70 -18.50
CA ALA A 242 -4.77 8.31 -18.89
C ALA A 242 -4.06 8.97 -17.69
N ALA A 243 -4.79 9.62 -16.79
CA ALA A 243 -4.22 10.18 -15.56
C ALA A 243 -3.73 9.08 -14.62
N VAL A 244 -4.47 7.97 -14.49
CA VAL A 244 -4.03 6.80 -13.70
C VAL A 244 -2.73 6.23 -14.27
N GLN A 245 -2.64 6.06 -15.60
CA GLN A 245 -1.42 5.58 -16.25
C GLN A 245 -0.23 6.49 -15.94
N ARG A 246 -0.39 7.80 -16.03
CA ARG A 246 0.67 8.77 -15.73
C ARG A 246 1.12 8.71 -14.27
N VAL A 247 0.18 8.64 -13.32
CA VAL A 247 0.49 8.46 -11.90
C VAL A 247 1.31 7.18 -11.68
N VAL A 248 0.86 6.05 -12.23
CA VAL A 248 1.57 4.77 -12.09
C VAL A 248 2.95 4.82 -12.73
N THR A 249 3.07 5.36 -13.96
CA THR A 249 4.36 5.51 -14.67
C THR A 249 5.32 6.39 -13.87
N ALA A 250 4.86 7.52 -13.33
CA ALA A 250 5.68 8.40 -12.51
C ALA A 250 6.19 7.69 -11.22
N LEU A 251 5.33 6.93 -10.55
CA LEU A 251 5.71 6.16 -9.37
C LEU A 251 6.67 5.00 -9.68
N VAL A 252 6.54 4.35 -10.84
CA VAL A 252 7.52 3.35 -11.31
C VAL A 252 8.89 3.99 -11.56
N LYS A 253 8.95 5.20 -12.13
CA LYS A 253 10.21 5.96 -12.28
C LYS A 253 10.85 6.25 -10.91
N VAL A 254 10.05 6.66 -9.93
CA VAL A 254 10.52 6.87 -8.54
C VAL A 254 11.05 5.57 -7.95
N ALA A 255 10.30 4.47 -8.05
CA ALA A 255 10.73 3.16 -7.57
C ALA A 255 12.06 2.74 -8.22
N HIS A 256 12.21 2.92 -9.54
CA HIS A 256 13.44 2.61 -10.26
C HIS A 256 14.62 3.44 -9.76
N LYS A 257 14.45 4.77 -9.67
CA LYS A 257 15.49 5.71 -9.21
C LYS A 257 16.04 5.34 -7.83
N TYR A 258 15.15 4.94 -6.91
CA TYR A 258 15.50 4.67 -5.51
C TYR A 258 15.76 3.19 -5.19
N SER A 259 15.54 2.28 -6.14
CA SER A 259 15.92 0.86 -6.02
C SER A 259 17.39 0.58 -6.38
N ASP A 260 18.16 1.59 -6.76
CA ASP A 260 19.57 1.47 -7.08
C ASP A 260 20.42 1.34 -5.80
N GLU A 261 21.03 0.17 -5.59
CA GLU A 261 21.88 -0.09 -4.41
C GLU A 261 23.11 0.84 -4.35
N GLY A 262 23.58 1.34 -5.49
CA GLY A 262 24.67 2.32 -5.53
C GLY A 262 24.31 3.65 -4.87
N LYS A 263 23.00 3.95 -4.74
CA LYS A 263 22.47 5.16 -4.09
C LYS A 263 21.92 4.93 -2.69
N ARG A 264 22.11 3.73 -2.14
CA ARG A 264 21.55 3.34 -0.84
C ARG A 264 21.94 4.30 0.29
N ALA A 265 23.19 4.73 0.34
CA ALA A 265 23.69 5.66 1.37
C ALA A 265 23.01 7.04 1.24
N GLU A 266 22.93 7.59 0.01
CA GLU A 266 22.27 8.86 -0.29
C GLU A 266 20.78 8.81 0.08
N LEU A 267 20.11 7.71 -0.24
CA LEU A 267 18.69 7.52 0.07
C LEU A 267 18.44 7.56 1.58
N PHE A 268 19.25 6.85 2.37
CA PHE A 268 19.08 6.84 3.82
C PHE A 268 19.42 8.19 4.45
N GLU A 269 20.41 8.90 3.94
CA GLU A 269 20.71 10.28 4.38
C GLU A 269 19.51 11.21 4.09
N LYS A 270 18.88 11.06 2.93
CA LYS A 270 17.66 11.79 2.58
C LYS A 270 16.51 11.46 3.53
N TRP A 271 16.28 10.18 3.82
CA TRP A 271 15.27 9.75 4.79
C TRP A 271 15.60 10.19 6.22
N GLY A 272 16.88 10.33 6.55
CA GLY A 272 17.33 10.86 7.84
C GLY A 272 16.93 12.33 8.10
N LYS A 273 16.49 13.03 7.05
CA LYS A 273 15.93 14.39 7.14
C LYS A 273 14.40 14.37 7.31
N THR A 274 13.78 13.19 7.42
CA THR A 274 12.34 12.99 7.63
C THR A 274 12.01 12.84 9.13
N GLU A 275 11.12 11.92 9.48
CA GLU A 275 10.63 11.72 10.84
C GLU A 275 11.64 11.03 11.79
N TYR A 276 12.60 10.28 11.24
CA TYR A 276 13.60 9.53 12.02
C TYR A 276 15.01 9.69 11.44
N PRO A 277 16.07 9.61 12.29
CA PRO A 277 17.45 9.61 11.83
C PRO A 277 17.77 8.50 10.81
N ASP A 278 18.77 8.71 9.96
CA ASP A 278 19.17 7.79 8.90
C ASP A 278 19.54 6.39 9.41
N LYS A 279 20.16 6.31 10.60
CA LYS A 279 20.50 5.03 11.24
C LYS A 279 19.30 4.12 11.47
N VAL A 280 18.14 4.70 11.78
CA VAL A 280 16.88 3.96 11.98
C VAL A 280 16.41 3.30 10.68
N TRP A 281 16.49 4.03 9.57
CA TRP A 281 16.16 3.51 8.24
C TRP A 281 17.15 2.46 7.76
N ARG A 282 18.47 2.68 8.02
CA ARG A 282 19.51 1.69 7.71
C ARG A 282 19.24 0.36 8.39
N GLU A 283 18.83 0.40 9.65
CA GLU A 283 18.53 -0.80 10.43
C GLU A 283 17.27 -1.53 9.92
N ASP A 284 16.18 -0.82 9.62
CA ASP A 284 14.95 -1.42 9.07
C ASP A 284 15.22 -2.15 7.74
N PHE A 285 16.23 -1.74 7.00
CA PHE A 285 16.62 -2.32 5.72
C PHE A 285 17.79 -3.31 5.80
N ILE A 286 18.25 -3.69 7.00
CA ILE A 286 19.35 -4.69 7.13
C ILE A 286 18.94 -6.00 6.46
N GLY A 287 19.84 -6.50 5.59
CA GLY A 287 19.64 -7.76 4.86
C GLY A 287 18.54 -7.70 3.78
N GLN A 288 17.95 -6.53 3.52
CA GLN A 288 16.91 -6.36 2.53
C GLN A 288 17.39 -5.45 1.38
N PRO A 289 17.47 -5.96 0.14
CA PRO A 289 17.76 -5.15 -1.03
C PRO A 289 16.71 -4.07 -1.28
N LEU A 290 17.13 -2.89 -1.75
CA LEU A 290 16.22 -1.81 -2.13
C LEU A 290 15.21 -2.27 -3.19
N ARG A 291 15.65 -3.08 -4.15
CA ARG A 291 14.78 -3.68 -5.19
C ARG A 291 13.67 -4.56 -4.63
N VAL A 292 13.83 -5.09 -3.42
CA VAL A 292 12.77 -5.88 -2.75
C VAL A 292 11.79 -4.96 -2.05
N ARG A 293 12.30 -4.04 -1.22
CA ARG A 293 11.49 -3.17 -0.37
C ARG A 293 10.76 -2.08 -1.14
N LEU A 294 11.34 -1.58 -2.24
CA LEU A 294 10.77 -0.53 -3.08
C LEU A 294 10.18 -1.08 -4.39
N SER A 295 9.91 -2.39 -4.45
CA SER A 295 9.30 -3.03 -5.61
C SER A 295 7.88 -2.52 -5.84
N PRO A 296 7.54 -2.08 -7.06
CA PRO A 296 6.19 -1.72 -7.45
C PRO A 296 5.35 -2.93 -7.87
N LEU A 297 5.95 -4.13 -7.92
CA LEU A 297 5.32 -5.29 -8.52
C LEU A 297 4.08 -5.76 -7.75
N LEU A 298 3.09 -6.18 -8.52
CA LEU A 298 1.90 -6.90 -8.05
C LEU A 298 2.12 -8.41 -8.26
N ASP A 299 3.18 -8.93 -7.64
CA ASP A 299 3.63 -10.32 -7.81
C ASP A 299 2.73 -11.32 -7.07
N PRO A 300 2.87 -12.65 -7.32
CA PRO A 300 2.08 -13.67 -6.65
C PRO A 300 2.23 -13.64 -5.13
N PHE A 301 3.39 -13.26 -4.59
CA PHE A 301 3.58 -13.10 -3.15
C PHE A 301 2.63 -12.06 -2.56
N LEU A 302 2.58 -10.84 -3.15
CA LEU A 302 1.73 -9.78 -2.64
C LEU A 302 0.24 -10.16 -2.73
N VAL A 303 -0.18 -10.78 -3.84
CA VAL A 303 -1.56 -11.28 -4.00
C VAL A 303 -1.90 -12.30 -2.93
N GLU A 304 -1.01 -13.27 -2.67
CA GLU A 304 -1.26 -14.30 -1.65
C GLU A 304 -1.33 -13.69 -0.24
N ARG A 305 -0.49 -12.69 0.08
CA ARG A 305 -0.61 -11.96 1.37
C ARG A 305 -1.98 -11.30 1.52
N TYR A 306 -2.55 -10.74 0.45
CA TYR A 306 -3.89 -10.16 0.47
C TYR A 306 -4.99 -11.22 0.62
N LYS A 307 -4.84 -12.40 -0.02
CA LYS A 307 -5.74 -13.55 0.18
C LYS A 307 -5.73 -14.04 1.61
N ASP A 308 -4.55 -14.22 2.19
CA ASP A 308 -4.39 -14.58 3.60
C ASP A 308 -5.03 -13.54 4.51
N SER A 309 -4.73 -12.27 4.27
CA SER A 309 -5.28 -11.16 5.06
C SER A 309 -6.81 -11.09 4.96
N ALA A 310 -7.40 -11.40 3.80
CA ALA A 310 -8.86 -11.47 3.63
C ALA A 310 -9.49 -12.61 4.44
N ARG A 311 -8.89 -13.83 4.38
CA ARG A 311 -9.35 -14.97 5.20
C ARG A 311 -9.25 -14.69 6.68
N GLU A 312 -8.09 -14.22 7.14
CA GLU A 312 -7.85 -13.93 8.55
C GLU A 312 -8.75 -12.82 9.08
N SER A 313 -9.01 -11.78 8.27
CA SER A 313 -9.94 -10.71 8.65
C SER A 313 -11.35 -11.23 8.88
N LEU A 314 -11.81 -12.22 8.09
CA LEU A 314 -13.10 -12.88 8.31
C LEU A 314 -13.07 -13.77 9.56
N GLU A 315 -12.04 -14.60 9.75
CA GLU A 315 -11.86 -15.45 10.92
C GLU A 315 -11.84 -14.64 12.23
N LEU A 316 -11.18 -13.50 12.21
CA LEU A 316 -11.07 -12.57 13.34
C LEU A 316 -12.30 -11.66 13.49
N LYS A 317 -13.33 -11.82 12.65
CA LYS A 317 -14.55 -11.01 12.64
C LYS A 317 -14.28 -9.51 12.44
N LEU A 318 -13.19 -9.16 11.77
CA LEU A 318 -12.86 -7.79 11.36
C LEU A 318 -13.64 -7.38 10.10
N THR A 319 -14.07 -8.37 9.31
CA THR A 319 -14.96 -8.20 8.15
C THR A 319 -16.13 -9.20 8.25
N ARG A 320 -17.23 -8.90 7.55
CA ARG A 320 -18.41 -9.79 7.46
C ARG A 320 -18.27 -10.80 6.33
N SER A 321 -17.41 -10.54 5.38
CA SER A 321 -17.09 -11.41 4.24
C SER A 321 -15.62 -11.25 3.86
N ALA A 322 -15.04 -12.27 3.24
CA ALA A 322 -13.74 -12.14 2.57
C ALA A 322 -13.98 -11.61 1.15
N PRO A 323 -13.41 -10.46 0.78
CA PRO A 323 -13.54 -9.97 -0.58
C PRO A 323 -12.77 -10.86 -1.55
N GLU A 324 -13.25 -10.91 -2.80
CA GLU A 324 -12.50 -11.52 -3.89
C GLU A 324 -11.24 -10.66 -4.18
N VAL A 325 -10.08 -11.32 -4.29
CA VAL A 325 -8.76 -10.65 -4.34
C VAL A 325 -8.19 -10.62 -5.75
N ASP A 326 -8.28 -11.69 -6.54
CA ASP A 326 -7.57 -11.79 -7.81
C ASP A 326 -7.94 -10.69 -8.80
N SER A 327 -9.23 -10.40 -8.97
CA SER A 327 -9.72 -9.34 -9.86
C SER A 327 -9.53 -7.93 -9.31
N TRP A 328 -9.16 -7.81 -8.04
CA TRP A 328 -8.89 -6.52 -7.42
C TRP A 328 -7.52 -5.94 -7.83
N PHE A 329 -6.56 -6.82 -8.19
CA PHE A 329 -5.23 -6.45 -8.64
C PHE A 329 -5.22 -6.11 -10.14
N ASP A 330 -5.39 -4.84 -10.48
CA ASP A 330 -5.33 -4.36 -11.88
C ASP A 330 -3.87 -4.11 -12.28
N ARG A 331 -3.28 -5.11 -12.95
CA ARG A 331 -1.90 -5.05 -13.43
C ARG A 331 -1.72 -4.27 -14.73
N SER A 332 -2.81 -3.85 -15.39
CA SER A 332 -2.75 -3.26 -16.72
C SER A 332 -1.89 -2.00 -16.75
N PHE A 333 -2.11 -1.07 -15.82
CA PHE A 333 -1.36 0.18 -15.71
C PHE A 333 0.12 -0.06 -15.38
N LEU A 334 0.40 -0.95 -14.43
CA LEU A 334 1.77 -1.29 -14.06
C LEU A 334 2.52 -1.95 -15.22
N ASN A 335 1.92 -2.94 -15.89
CA ASN A 335 2.53 -3.62 -17.02
C ASN A 335 2.82 -2.66 -18.18
N ALA A 336 1.90 -1.72 -18.47
CA ALA A 336 2.11 -0.70 -19.47
C ALA A 336 3.30 0.22 -19.10
N ALA A 337 3.38 0.67 -17.83
CA ALA A 337 4.49 1.49 -17.35
C ALA A 337 5.83 0.75 -17.42
N LEU A 338 5.88 -0.51 -16.99
CA LEU A 338 7.10 -1.32 -17.05
C LEU A 338 7.59 -1.50 -18.48
N LYS A 339 6.67 -1.79 -19.42
CA LYS A 339 6.99 -1.92 -20.86
C LYS A 339 7.49 -0.62 -21.45
N GLU A 340 6.80 0.50 -21.20
CA GLU A 340 7.20 1.84 -21.67
C GLU A 340 8.62 2.18 -21.21
N LEU A 341 8.95 1.86 -19.96
CA LEU A 341 10.23 2.18 -19.33
C LEU A 341 11.30 1.10 -19.55
N LYS A 342 10.98 -0.03 -20.19
CA LYS A 342 11.86 -1.20 -20.39
C LYS A 342 12.38 -1.77 -19.06
N LEU A 343 11.48 -1.89 -18.07
CA LEU A 343 11.79 -2.32 -16.70
C LEU A 343 11.11 -3.63 -16.29
N GLU A 344 10.58 -4.43 -17.24
CA GLU A 344 9.79 -5.64 -16.97
C GLU A 344 10.54 -6.67 -16.11
N ASN A 345 11.86 -6.68 -16.18
CA ASN A 345 12.73 -7.62 -15.46
C ASN A 345 13.63 -6.95 -14.41
N TYR A 346 13.39 -5.68 -14.10
CA TYR A 346 14.26 -4.94 -13.18
C TYR A 346 14.12 -5.39 -11.72
N TRP A 347 12.89 -5.56 -11.23
CA TRP A 347 12.63 -6.02 -9.87
C TRP A 347 12.48 -7.53 -9.79
N PRO A 348 12.99 -8.19 -8.74
CA PRO A 348 12.73 -9.60 -8.52
C PRO A 348 11.25 -9.79 -8.18
N ALA A 349 10.61 -10.77 -8.83
CA ALA A 349 9.27 -11.21 -8.48
C ALA A 349 9.33 -12.45 -7.59
N TYR A 350 8.32 -12.65 -6.76
CA TYR A 350 8.26 -13.73 -5.80
C TYR A 350 6.99 -14.56 -5.97
N ALA A 351 7.14 -15.88 -5.81
CA ALA A 351 6.04 -16.82 -5.74
C ALA A 351 5.22 -16.62 -4.46
N ALA A 352 4.03 -17.21 -4.41
CA ALA A 352 3.12 -17.12 -3.26
C ALA A 352 3.77 -17.56 -1.93
N ASP A 353 4.69 -18.55 -1.99
CA ASP A 353 5.45 -19.03 -0.84
C ASP A 353 6.64 -18.13 -0.44
N GLY A 354 6.85 -17.04 -1.15
CA GLY A 354 7.90 -16.05 -0.89
C GLY A 354 9.25 -16.36 -1.50
N LYS A 355 9.39 -17.46 -2.27
CA LYS A 355 10.62 -17.77 -3.00
C LYS A 355 10.76 -16.90 -4.25
N PRO A 356 11.98 -16.50 -4.63
CA PRO A 356 12.20 -15.81 -5.89
C PRO A 356 11.69 -16.63 -7.08
N LEU A 357 10.99 -15.96 -7.99
CA LEU A 357 10.67 -16.55 -9.30
C LEU A 357 11.92 -16.46 -10.18
N VAL A 358 12.42 -17.61 -10.60
CA VAL A 358 13.47 -17.68 -11.61
C VAL A 358 12.85 -17.28 -12.94
N ARG A 359 13.35 -16.20 -13.55
CA ARG A 359 12.93 -15.74 -14.88
C ARG A 359 13.95 -16.11 -15.93
#